data_3b6dc6bfddda82227e31bbcaa13d0117
#
_entry.id   3b6dc6bfddda82227e31bbcaa13d0117
#
_cell.length_a   1.000
_cell.length_b   1.000
_cell.length_c   1.000
_cell.angle_alpha   90.00
_cell.angle_beta   90.00
_cell.angle_gamma   90.00
#
_symmetry.space_group_name_H-M   'P 1'
#
loop_
_entity.id
_entity.type
_entity.pdbx_description
1 polymer ?
#
loop_
_entity_poly.entity_id
_entity_poly.type
_entity_poly.pdbx_seq_one_letter_code
_entity_poly.pdbx_strand_id
1 'polypeptide(L)'
;MAQTKNSMSKLDRLTMLRDTLLDCCKESVKDADEWQTFHDMLAKVVDMMTDERRRLGYMAVYPIVNGSAQEALFEGTRDQCKIYTDILLENQPEMKGNIIVLEL
;
A
#
# COMPACT_ATOMS: atom_id res chain seq x y z
N MET A 1 -19.43 -24.66 2.86
CA MET A 1 -19.39 -23.28 3.06
C MET A 1 -18.88 -22.48 1.92
N ALA A 2 -19.66 -21.59 1.51
CA ALA A 2 -19.25 -20.72 0.42
C ALA A 2 -18.43 -19.52 0.88
N GLN A 3 -18.14 -19.45 2.16
CA GLN A 3 -17.54 -18.27 2.73
C GLN A 3 -16.11 -18.00 2.32
N THR A 4 -15.38 -19.06 1.94
CA THR A 4 -13.97 -18.86 1.58
C THR A 4 -13.79 -17.88 0.43
N LYS A 5 -14.67 -17.92 -0.56
CA LYS A 5 -14.59 -16.99 -1.68
C LYS A 5 -14.98 -15.57 -1.27
N ASN A 6 -15.67 -15.43 -0.14
CA ASN A 6 -16.05 -14.12 0.38
C ASN A 6 -15.05 -13.59 1.39
N SER A 7 -14.02 -14.37 1.71
CA SER A 7 -12.99 -13.94 2.65
C SER A 7 -12.04 -12.92 2.05
N MET A 8 -11.98 -12.82 0.72
CA MET A 8 -11.12 -11.87 0.05
C MET A 8 -11.69 -10.46 0.21
N SER A 9 -10.89 -9.58 0.79
CA SER A 9 -11.30 -8.20 1.02
C SER A 9 -11.38 -7.41 -0.29
N LYS A 10 -12.05 -6.27 -0.25
CA LYS A 10 -12.08 -5.37 -1.38
C LYS A 10 -10.68 -4.93 -1.77
N LEU A 11 -9.82 -4.65 -0.79
CA LEU A 11 -8.44 -4.25 -1.05
C LEU A 11 -7.65 -5.35 -1.73
N ASP A 12 -7.84 -6.62 -1.32
CA ASP A 12 -7.18 -7.74 -1.97
C ASP A 12 -7.61 -7.89 -3.43
N ARG A 13 -8.90 -7.73 -3.71
CA ARG A 13 -9.40 -7.78 -5.08
C ARG A 13 -8.85 -6.66 -5.93
N LEU A 14 -8.74 -5.46 -5.38
CA LEU A 14 -8.15 -4.33 -6.08
C LEU A 14 -6.66 -4.56 -6.35
N THR A 15 -5.95 -5.17 -5.42
CA THR A 15 -4.54 -5.51 -5.59
C THR A 15 -4.35 -6.49 -6.74
N MET A 16 -5.20 -7.52 -6.82
CA MET A 16 -5.15 -8.48 -7.92
C MET A 16 -5.42 -7.81 -9.28
N LEU A 17 -6.40 -6.92 -9.30
CA LEU A 17 -6.72 -6.18 -10.52
C LEU A 17 -5.57 -5.26 -10.93
N ARG A 18 -4.95 -4.58 -9.97
CA ARG A 18 -3.77 -3.76 -10.23
C ARG A 18 -2.66 -4.59 -10.88
N ASP A 19 -2.38 -5.76 -10.33
CA ASP A 19 -1.32 -6.62 -10.84
C ASP A 19 -1.61 -7.10 -12.26
N THR A 20 -2.87 -7.44 -12.54
CA THR A 20 -3.31 -7.81 -13.89
C THR A 20 -3.13 -6.65 -14.88
N LEU A 21 -3.51 -5.44 -14.48
CA LEU A 21 -3.35 -4.26 -15.33
C LEU A 21 -1.89 -3.89 -15.56
N LEU A 22 -1.03 -4.09 -14.55
CA LEU A 22 0.41 -3.91 -14.73
C LEU A 22 0.96 -4.85 -15.80
N ASP A 23 0.54 -6.10 -15.80
CA ASP A 23 0.95 -7.06 -16.82
C ASP A 23 0.43 -6.63 -18.19
N CYS A 24 -0.80 -6.16 -18.29
CA CYS A 24 -1.35 -5.63 -19.52
C CYS A 24 -0.53 -4.45 -20.06
N CYS A 25 -0.12 -3.54 -19.18
CA CYS A 25 0.72 -2.41 -19.57
C CYS A 25 2.06 -2.89 -20.13
N LYS A 26 2.68 -3.88 -19.47
CA LYS A 26 3.97 -4.43 -19.92
C LYS A 26 3.86 -5.08 -21.31
N GLU A 27 2.76 -5.76 -21.57
CA GLU A 27 2.52 -6.43 -22.84
C GLU A 27 2.17 -5.46 -23.96
N SER A 28 1.70 -4.26 -23.63
CA SER A 28 1.21 -3.28 -24.59
C SER A 28 2.18 -2.14 -24.87
N VAL A 29 3.45 -2.26 -24.49
CA VAL A 29 4.41 -1.16 -24.63
C VAL A 29 4.62 -0.70 -26.08
N LYS A 30 4.35 -1.57 -27.04
CA LYS A 30 4.54 -1.26 -28.44
C LYS A 30 3.32 -0.62 -29.12
N ASP A 31 2.18 -0.61 -28.43
CA ASP A 31 0.94 -0.01 -28.92
C ASP A 31 0.56 1.11 -27.95
N ALA A 32 0.81 2.36 -28.40
CA ALA A 32 0.64 3.52 -27.54
C ALA A 32 -0.81 3.70 -27.06
N ASP A 33 -1.79 3.42 -27.93
CA ASP A 33 -3.19 3.59 -27.57
C ASP A 33 -3.64 2.54 -26.56
N GLU A 34 -3.25 1.30 -26.79
CA GLU A 34 -3.54 0.21 -25.89
C GLU A 34 -2.87 0.41 -24.53
N TRP A 35 -1.58 0.77 -24.55
CA TRP A 35 -0.85 1.07 -23.33
C TRP A 35 -1.52 2.18 -22.53
N GLN A 36 -1.93 3.26 -23.21
CA GLN A 36 -2.60 4.38 -22.54
C GLN A 36 -3.91 3.96 -21.89
N THR A 37 -4.68 3.11 -22.58
CA THR A 37 -5.95 2.60 -22.06
C THR A 37 -5.72 1.82 -20.76
N PHE A 38 -4.79 0.88 -20.76
CA PHE A 38 -4.49 0.11 -19.56
C PHE A 38 -3.90 0.97 -18.45
N HIS A 39 -3.07 1.94 -18.81
CA HIS A 39 -2.49 2.87 -17.85
C HIS A 39 -3.58 3.71 -17.16
N ASP A 40 -4.57 4.18 -17.91
CA ASP A 40 -5.67 4.95 -17.34
C ASP A 40 -6.52 4.09 -16.40
N MET A 41 -6.76 2.83 -16.76
CA MET A 41 -7.48 1.90 -15.90
C MET A 41 -6.68 1.61 -14.63
N LEU A 42 -5.37 1.43 -14.76
CA LEU A 42 -4.49 1.20 -13.63
C LEU A 42 -4.52 2.39 -12.65
N ALA A 43 -4.47 3.61 -13.16
CA ALA A 43 -4.53 4.81 -12.33
C ALA A 43 -5.82 4.85 -11.51
N LYS A 44 -6.96 4.48 -12.10
CA LYS A 44 -8.24 4.42 -11.39
C LYS A 44 -8.23 3.38 -10.29
N VAL A 45 -7.65 2.21 -10.56
CA VAL A 45 -7.57 1.14 -9.55
C VAL A 45 -6.69 1.57 -8.38
N VAL A 46 -5.56 2.22 -8.66
CA VAL A 46 -4.66 2.73 -7.61
C VAL A 46 -5.39 3.77 -6.75
N ASP A 47 -6.16 4.66 -7.35
CA ASP A 47 -6.95 5.63 -6.60
C ASP A 47 -7.99 4.94 -5.70
N MET A 48 -8.66 3.91 -6.22
CA MET A 48 -9.62 3.14 -5.43
C MET A 48 -8.93 2.43 -4.26
N MET A 49 -7.73 1.92 -4.47
CA MET A 49 -6.95 1.29 -3.39
C MET A 49 -6.60 2.30 -2.31
N THR A 50 -6.18 3.50 -2.70
CA THR A 50 -5.86 4.56 -1.75
C THR A 50 -7.09 4.94 -0.92
N ASP A 51 -8.24 5.11 -1.57
CA ASP A 51 -9.48 5.44 -0.87
C ASP A 51 -9.89 4.33 0.10
N GLU A 52 -9.72 3.07 -0.30
CA GLU A 52 -10.06 1.94 0.56
C GLU A 52 -9.13 1.86 1.77
N ARG A 53 -7.83 2.10 1.58
CA ARG A 53 -6.88 2.14 2.69
C ARG A 53 -7.25 3.24 3.68
N ARG A 54 -7.63 4.42 3.18
CA ARG A 54 -8.07 5.52 4.04
C ARG A 54 -9.34 5.15 4.81
N ARG A 55 -10.29 4.52 4.13
CA ARG A 55 -11.53 4.07 4.76
C ARG A 55 -11.27 3.07 5.87
N LEU A 56 -10.28 2.20 5.69
CA LEU A 56 -9.90 1.20 6.68
C LEU A 56 -9.00 1.76 7.79
N GLY A 57 -8.67 3.05 7.72
CA GLY A 57 -7.82 3.69 8.73
C GLY A 57 -6.37 3.29 8.64
N TYR A 58 -5.88 3.03 7.43
CA TYR A 58 -4.47 2.70 7.24
C TYR A 58 -3.56 3.85 7.61
N MET A 59 -2.44 3.49 8.17
CA MET A 59 -1.38 4.41 8.57
C MET A 59 -0.06 3.94 7.97
N ALA A 60 0.94 4.80 7.99
CA ALA A 60 2.27 4.46 7.52
C ALA A 60 3.30 4.85 8.57
N VAL A 61 4.34 4.04 8.69
CA VAL A 61 5.47 4.26 9.60
C VAL A 61 6.64 4.76 8.77
N TYR A 62 7.14 5.95 9.09
CA TYR A 62 8.25 6.56 8.37
C TYR A 62 9.47 6.70 9.27
N PRO A 63 10.67 6.36 8.79
CA PRO A 63 11.88 6.68 9.52
C PRO A 63 12.23 8.15 9.29
N ILE A 64 12.84 8.77 10.31
CA ILE A 64 13.29 10.15 10.22
C ILE A 64 14.81 10.12 10.21
N VAL A 65 15.39 10.69 9.17
CA VAL A 65 16.85 10.81 9.03
C VAL A 65 17.18 12.29 8.82
N ASN A 66 18.02 12.84 9.68
CA ASN A 66 18.43 14.24 9.62
C ASN A 66 17.22 15.20 9.61
N GLY A 67 16.18 14.86 10.38
CA GLY A 67 14.98 15.68 10.50
C GLY A 67 13.97 15.53 9.37
N SER A 68 14.22 14.66 8.40
CA SER A 68 13.33 14.46 7.26
C SER A 68 12.78 13.06 7.24
N ALA A 69 11.46 12.92 7.00
CA ALA A 69 10.84 11.63 6.83
C ALA A 69 11.30 11.00 5.52
N GLN A 70 11.64 9.74 5.57
CA GLN A 70 12.07 8.97 4.42
C GLN A 70 10.94 8.09 3.92
N GLU A 71 11.22 7.20 2.98
CA GLU A 71 10.24 6.27 2.45
C GLU A 71 9.65 5.41 3.56
N ALA A 72 8.35 5.12 3.49
CA ALA A 72 7.66 4.36 4.52
C ALA A 72 8.26 2.97 4.71
N LEU A 73 8.47 2.61 5.97
CA LEU A 73 8.95 1.28 6.33
C LEU A 73 7.81 0.25 6.32
N PHE A 74 6.60 0.70 6.61
CA PHE A 74 5.45 -0.19 6.74
C PHE A 74 4.17 0.61 6.59
N GLU A 75 3.16 -0.03 6.00
CA GLU A 75 1.80 0.53 5.90
C GLU A 75 0.82 -0.55 6.35
N GLY A 76 -0.15 -0.16 7.12
CA GLY A 76 -1.17 -1.08 7.60
C GLY A 76 -2.19 -0.37 8.46
N THR A 77 -3.04 -1.14 9.13
CA THR A 77 -4.00 -0.58 10.08
C THR A 77 -3.26 0.01 11.29
N ARG A 78 -3.97 0.80 12.08
CA ARG A 78 -3.41 1.38 13.31
C ARG A 78 -2.77 0.30 14.19
N ASP A 79 -3.48 -0.82 14.41
CA ASP A 79 -2.99 -1.89 15.26
C ASP A 79 -1.75 -2.55 14.67
N GLN A 80 -1.74 -2.78 13.36
CA GLN A 80 -0.59 -3.36 12.68
C GLN A 80 0.62 -2.44 12.76
N CYS A 81 0.43 -1.15 12.59
CA CYS A 81 1.51 -0.17 12.72
C CYS A 81 2.06 -0.13 14.14
N LYS A 82 1.19 -0.25 15.14
CA LYS A 82 1.63 -0.28 16.53
C LYS A 82 2.48 -1.52 16.80
N ILE A 83 2.03 -2.68 16.35
CA ILE A 83 2.79 -3.93 16.51
C ILE A 83 4.14 -3.82 15.80
N TYR A 84 4.14 -3.33 14.57
CA TYR A 84 5.36 -3.14 13.80
C TYR A 84 6.35 -2.22 14.54
N THR A 85 5.85 -1.09 15.01
CA THR A 85 6.67 -0.11 15.72
C THR A 85 7.25 -0.70 17.00
N ASP A 86 6.44 -1.43 17.78
CA ASP A 86 6.91 -2.05 19.01
C ASP A 86 8.03 -3.06 18.73
N ILE A 87 7.88 -3.89 17.70
CA ILE A 87 8.91 -4.85 17.31
C ILE A 87 10.15 -4.14 16.79
N LEU A 88 9.98 -3.11 15.99
CA LEU A 88 11.10 -2.34 15.46
C LEU A 88 11.93 -1.73 16.60
N LEU A 89 11.27 -1.10 17.56
CA LEU A 89 11.96 -0.47 18.69
C LEU A 89 12.61 -1.49 19.62
N GLU A 90 12.04 -2.68 19.73
CA GLU A 90 12.64 -3.75 20.49
C GLU A 90 13.94 -4.24 19.86
N ASN A 91 13.96 -4.34 18.52
CA ASN A 91 15.12 -4.82 17.79
C ASN A 91 16.14 -3.72 17.50
N GLN A 92 15.69 -2.48 17.38
CA GLN A 92 16.52 -1.32 17.07
C GLN A 92 16.14 -0.16 17.98
N PRO A 93 16.57 -0.20 19.26
CA PRO A 93 16.20 0.85 20.24
C PRO A 93 16.66 2.25 19.83
N GLU A 94 17.70 2.35 19.00
CA GLU A 94 18.21 3.62 18.52
C GLU A 94 17.20 4.35 17.62
N MET A 95 16.19 3.65 17.12
CA MET A 95 15.15 4.27 16.30
C MET A 95 14.14 5.06 17.13
N LYS A 96 14.16 4.93 18.45
CA LYS A 96 13.23 5.68 19.30
C LYS A 96 13.43 7.17 19.09
N GLY A 97 12.33 7.87 18.79
CA GLY A 97 12.39 9.29 18.47
C GLY A 97 12.75 9.60 17.01
N ASN A 98 13.08 8.56 16.23
CA ASN A 98 13.43 8.71 14.82
C ASN A 98 12.44 8.00 13.89
N ILE A 99 11.23 7.77 14.36
CA ILE A 99 10.13 7.25 13.53
C ILE A 99 8.87 8.06 13.81
N ILE A 100 8.01 8.14 12.80
CA ILE A 100 6.72 8.81 12.92
C ILE A 100 5.66 7.96 12.24
N VAL A 101 4.45 7.93 12.82
CA VAL A 101 3.32 7.19 12.27
C VAL A 101 2.27 8.22 11.87
N LEU A 102 1.89 8.21 10.60
CA LEU A 102 0.94 9.17 10.04
C LEU A 102 -0.19 8.44 9.32
N GLU A 103 -1.37 9.05 9.29
CA GLU A 103 -2.49 8.56 8.50
C GLU A 103 -2.18 8.75 7.01
N LEU A 104 -2.66 7.80 6.22
CA LEU A 104 -2.55 7.90 4.76
C LEU A 104 -3.48 8.96 4.20
#